data_4dd70eb100edb12b88fe70c33199be35
#
_entry.id   4dd70eb100edb12b88fe70c33199be35
#
_cell.length_a   1.000
_cell.length_b   1.000
_cell.length_c   1.000
_cell.angle_alpha   90.00
_cell.angle_beta   90.00
_cell.angle_gamma   90.00
#
_symmetry.space_group_name_H-M   'P 1'
#
loop_
_entity.id
_entity.type
_entity.pdbx_description
1 polymer ?
#
loop_
_entity_poly.entity_id
_entity_poly.type
_entity_poly.pdbx_seq_one_letter_code
_entity_poly.pdbx_strand_id
1 'polypeptide(L)'
;MMKLPIVDPKLHVLPTPDAGEVFHSFSKGLCPTCKKAIDGVRVIRDGKVYLRKQCPQHGQSEGLISGDADWFLKSLTYIKEGSIPLKYSTEVEKGCPDDCGLCPDHEQHSCLPIIEITNHCNLECPICIVQNRHNYDMTKEEFARILDGLVEKEGVLETINLSGGEPTVHPQFLEFLDMARAKTEISRVSVSTNGLRCATDYAFCEELAKRKVYISLQLDALSNPALRVLRGAGDQRAAREKALANLERAGVRTTIVSTVARGVNDHLIGECIDLLYSKDFILSLTFQPAAYTGYGGAHFAQHDPMDVVTIPDVVRAAEEQTNGRLAKSDFLPLPCSHPSCFGLTYLLKTADKDGKPDYIPFPRFLELQKYLEILSNRGTIRPDEEFEGAIKSTIDEMWTSAGQVPDQDKIMKALRRAIFLMYPEDRALELEERLHVGESLVKTIFIHAFMDVHTFEVDRIKKCCTHYALPDGRLMPGCAYNNLYRDRDQRYTGAIGTPKIWGKTSS
;
A
#
# COMPACT_ATOMS: atom_id res chain seq x y z
N MET A 1 -7.57 -40.45 32.91
CA MET A 1 -7.22 -39.07 33.31
C MET A 1 -6.09 -38.59 32.42
N MET A 2 -6.39 -37.80 31.43
CA MET A 2 -5.40 -37.13 30.56
C MET A 2 -4.70 -36.06 31.43
N LYS A 3 -3.40 -36.22 31.68
CA LYS A 3 -2.62 -35.17 32.33
C LYS A 3 -2.51 -33.99 31.37
N LEU A 4 -3.16 -32.87 31.67
CA LEU A 4 -2.90 -31.61 30.99
C LEU A 4 -1.40 -31.30 31.11
N PRO A 5 -0.73 -30.85 30.03
CA PRO A 5 0.66 -30.45 30.13
C PRO A 5 0.78 -29.30 31.15
N ILE A 6 1.72 -29.44 32.09
CA ILE A 6 2.06 -28.36 33.03
C ILE A 6 2.67 -27.25 32.18
N VAL A 7 1.89 -26.20 31.94
CA VAL A 7 2.38 -25.00 31.27
C VAL A 7 3.35 -24.31 32.25
N ASP A 8 4.62 -24.17 31.83
CA ASP A 8 5.61 -23.42 32.62
C ASP A 8 5.08 -21.97 32.79
N PRO A 9 4.78 -21.52 34.02
CA PRO A 9 4.24 -20.19 34.23
C PRO A 9 5.17 -19.05 33.77
N LYS A 10 6.45 -19.33 33.48
CA LYS A 10 7.40 -18.38 32.92
C LYS A 10 7.26 -18.19 31.40
N LEU A 11 6.53 -19.08 30.71
CA LEU A 11 6.36 -19.04 29.26
C LEU A 11 5.22 -18.13 28.78
N HIS A 12 4.31 -17.72 29.68
CA HIS A 12 3.12 -16.93 29.34
C HIS A 12 2.88 -15.77 30.32
N VAL A 13 3.91 -14.96 30.58
CA VAL A 13 3.69 -13.70 31.30
C VAL A 13 3.22 -12.65 30.29
N LEU A 14 1.91 -12.42 30.24
CA LEU A 14 1.37 -11.31 29.47
C LEU A 14 1.85 -10.00 30.11
N PRO A 15 2.32 -9.04 29.30
CA PRO A 15 2.68 -7.73 29.81
C PRO A 15 1.43 -7.03 30.37
N THR A 16 1.52 -6.57 31.63
CA THR A 16 0.44 -5.80 32.27
C THR A 16 0.56 -4.33 31.90
N PRO A 17 -0.56 -3.60 31.79
CA PRO A 17 -0.54 -2.14 31.65
C PRO A 17 0.10 -1.49 32.87
N ASP A 18 0.89 -0.43 32.65
CA ASP A 18 1.43 0.40 33.68
C ASP A 18 0.38 1.37 34.26
N ALA A 19 0.68 2.04 35.39
CA ALA A 19 -0.21 3.05 35.95
C ALA A 19 -0.43 4.20 34.95
N GLY A 20 -1.70 4.53 34.66
CA GLY A 20 -2.06 5.55 33.68
C GLY A 20 -2.27 5.04 32.25
N GLU A 21 -2.08 3.75 32.00
CA GLU A 21 -2.37 3.12 30.73
C GLU A 21 -3.73 2.42 30.73
N VAL A 22 -4.36 2.36 29.57
CA VAL A 22 -5.61 1.62 29.37
C VAL A 22 -5.31 0.37 28.52
N PHE A 23 -5.61 -0.80 29.06
CA PHE A 23 -5.61 -2.05 28.28
C PHE A 23 -6.71 -1.98 27.22
N HIS A 24 -6.36 -2.26 25.97
CA HIS A 24 -7.33 -2.34 24.88
C HIS A 24 -7.62 -3.80 24.50
N SER A 25 -6.61 -4.57 24.11
CA SER A 25 -6.81 -5.94 23.64
C SER A 25 -5.51 -6.75 23.68
N PHE A 26 -5.67 -8.07 23.63
CA PHE A 26 -4.54 -8.96 23.38
C PHE A 26 -4.13 -8.92 21.92
N SER A 27 -2.87 -9.23 21.67
CA SER A 27 -2.29 -9.34 20.32
C SER A 27 -1.19 -10.40 20.32
N LYS A 28 -0.78 -10.82 19.13
CA LYS A 28 0.40 -11.64 18.93
C LYS A 28 1.31 -10.95 17.92
N GLY A 29 2.58 -10.79 18.26
CA GLY A 29 3.56 -10.12 17.41
C GLY A 29 4.88 -10.87 17.35
N LEU A 30 5.94 -10.19 16.91
CA LEU A 30 7.29 -10.76 16.83
C LEU A 30 8.20 -10.18 17.89
N CYS A 31 9.07 -11.01 18.44
CA CYS A 31 10.22 -10.53 19.20
C CYS A 31 11.20 -9.81 18.24
N PRO A 32 11.59 -8.56 18.51
CA PRO A 32 12.50 -7.82 17.62
C PRO A 32 13.86 -8.49 17.45
N THR A 33 14.32 -9.25 18.46
CA THR A 33 15.64 -9.90 18.46
C THR A 33 15.62 -11.27 17.79
N CYS A 34 14.73 -12.20 18.20
CA CYS A 34 14.74 -13.57 17.67
C CYS A 34 13.67 -13.85 16.61
N LYS A 35 12.82 -12.87 16.29
CA LYS A 35 11.73 -12.96 15.32
C LYS A 35 10.72 -14.08 15.58
N LYS A 36 10.72 -14.68 16.77
CA LYS A 36 9.69 -15.66 17.18
C LYS A 36 8.38 -14.94 17.47
N ALA A 37 7.28 -15.62 17.17
CA ALA A 37 5.96 -15.17 17.56
C ALA A 37 5.82 -15.17 19.10
N ILE A 38 5.36 -14.08 19.68
CA ILE A 38 5.21 -13.87 21.12
C ILE A 38 3.91 -13.14 21.42
N ASP A 39 3.39 -13.39 22.61
CA ASP A 39 2.18 -12.71 23.07
C ASP A 39 2.46 -11.25 23.42
N GLY A 40 1.45 -10.40 23.24
CA GLY A 40 1.49 -8.99 23.49
C GLY A 40 0.12 -8.42 23.85
N VAL A 41 0.11 -7.15 24.17
CA VAL A 41 -1.09 -6.38 24.46
C VAL A 41 -1.04 -5.04 23.73
N ARG A 42 -2.20 -4.57 23.29
CA ARG A 42 -2.36 -3.17 22.87
C ARG A 42 -2.73 -2.34 24.08
N VAL A 43 -1.96 -1.29 24.31
CA VAL A 43 -2.21 -0.33 25.40
C VAL A 43 -2.39 1.07 24.82
N ILE A 44 -3.28 1.83 25.45
CA ILE A 44 -3.50 3.25 25.13
C ILE A 44 -2.83 4.07 26.24
N ARG A 45 -1.94 4.98 25.81
CA ARG A 45 -1.22 5.92 26.67
C ARG A 45 -1.08 7.25 25.94
N ASP A 46 -1.40 8.36 26.62
CA ASP A 46 -1.28 9.72 26.08
C ASP A 46 -1.96 9.90 24.71
N GLY A 47 -3.16 9.32 24.53
CA GLY A 47 -3.91 9.39 23.26
C GLY A 47 -3.31 8.62 22.09
N LYS A 48 -2.32 7.75 22.32
CA LYS A 48 -1.66 6.91 21.34
C LYS A 48 -1.84 5.44 21.66
N VAL A 49 -1.67 4.56 20.65
CA VAL A 49 -1.78 3.11 20.80
C VAL A 49 -0.42 2.45 20.59
N TYR A 50 -0.02 1.64 21.56
CA TYR A 50 1.26 0.92 21.55
C TYR A 50 1.02 -0.58 21.57
N LEU A 51 1.92 -1.32 20.93
CA LEU A 51 2.01 -2.78 21.03
C LEU A 51 3.15 -3.15 21.97
N ARG A 52 2.81 -3.66 23.14
CA ARG A 52 3.76 -4.17 24.13
C ARG A 52 3.81 -5.69 24.06
N LYS A 53 5.01 -6.24 23.98
CA LYS A 53 5.25 -7.69 23.78
C LYS A 53 6.25 -8.19 24.81
N GLN A 54 6.12 -9.45 25.23
CA GLN A 54 7.01 -10.10 26.18
C GLN A 54 7.66 -11.33 25.57
N CYS A 55 8.97 -11.28 25.36
CA CYS A 55 9.75 -12.44 24.96
C CYS A 55 10.36 -13.13 26.18
N PRO A 56 10.19 -14.46 26.35
CA PRO A 56 10.79 -15.19 27.46
C PRO A 56 12.33 -15.11 27.49
N GLN A 57 12.97 -14.92 26.34
CA GLN A 57 14.43 -14.89 26.20
C GLN A 57 15.02 -13.47 26.15
N HIS A 58 14.26 -12.48 25.62
CA HIS A 58 14.77 -11.13 25.34
C HIS A 58 14.05 -10.03 26.10
N GLY A 59 13.09 -10.39 26.97
CA GLY A 59 12.36 -9.42 27.78
C GLY A 59 11.28 -8.66 27.01
N GLN A 60 10.89 -7.51 27.56
CA GLN A 60 9.83 -6.66 27.05
C GLN A 60 10.31 -5.81 25.86
N SER A 61 9.42 -5.62 24.90
CA SER A 61 9.59 -4.66 23.78
C SER A 61 8.28 -3.93 23.52
N GLU A 62 8.36 -2.69 23.04
CA GLU A 62 7.22 -1.87 22.73
C GLU A 62 7.42 -1.16 21.38
N GLY A 63 6.32 -0.85 20.67
CA GLY A 63 6.32 -0.07 19.44
C GLY A 63 5.02 0.70 19.27
N LEU A 64 5.09 1.89 18.68
CA LEU A 64 3.94 2.73 18.37
C LEU A 64 3.21 2.15 17.15
N ILE A 65 1.90 1.85 17.28
CA ILE A 65 1.05 1.36 16.18
C ILE A 65 0.04 2.39 15.69
N SER A 66 -0.32 3.37 16.53
CA SER A 66 -1.13 4.51 16.09
C SER A 66 -0.82 5.76 16.92
N GLY A 67 -0.53 6.86 16.25
CA GLY A 67 -0.32 8.17 16.87
C GLY A 67 -1.60 8.87 17.33
N ASP A 68 -2.77 8.24 17.14
CA ASP A 68 -4.09 8.76 17.51
C ASP A 68 -5.00 7.59 17.89
N ALA A 69 -5.34 7.48 19.19
CA ALA A 69 -6.17 6.41 19.71
C ALA A 69 -7.63 6.51 19.24
N ASP A 70 -8.17 7.73 19.11
CA ASP A 70 -9.55 7.92 18.63
C ASP A 70 -9.70 7.50 17.17
N TRP A 71 -8.72 7.83 16.34
CA TRP A 71 -8.65 7.32 14.96
C TRP A 71 -8.62 5.80 14.93
N PHE A 72 -7.74 5.19 15.73
CA PHE A 72 -7.59 3.74 15.81
C PHE A 72 -8.91 3.06 16.22
N LEU A 73 -9.53 3.50 17.31
CA LEU A 73 -10.78 2.94 17.82
C LEU A 73 -11.93 3.09 16.82
N LYS A 74 -12.06 4.28 16.22
CA LYS A 74 -13.06 4.54 15.19
C LYS A 74 -12.84 3.66 13.95
N SER A 75 -11.60 3.48 13.52
CA SER A 75 -11.26 2.66 12.36
C SER A 75 -11.68 1.19 12.53
N LEU A 76 -11.62 0.66 13.74
CA LEU A 76 -12.07 -0.71 14.04
C LEU A 76 -13.58 -0.91 13.81
N THR A 77 -14.40 0.15 13.85
CA THR A 77 -15.84 0.06 13.58
C THR A 77 -16.19 -0.11 12.10
N TYR A 78 -15.23 0.06 11.20
CA TYR A 78 -15.42 -0.03 9.75
C TYR A 78 -15.02 -1.38 9.16
N ILE A 79 -14.59 -2.34 9.98
CA ILE A 79 -14.17 -3.67 9.52
C ILE A 79 -15.36 -4.40 8.90
N LYS A 80 -15.13 -4.93 7.68
CA LYS A 80 -16.03 -5.87 7.01
C LYS A 80 -15.33 -7.21 6.77
N GLU A 81 -16.12 -8.21 6.46
CA GLU A 81 -15.58 -9.50 6.05
C GLU A 81 -14.87 -9.37 4.70
N GLY A 82 -13.71 -10.02 4.58
CA GLY A 82 -13.00 -10.16 3.33
C GLY A 82 -13.53 -11.33 2.51
N SER A 83 -13.32 -11.31 1.20
CA SER A 83 -13.57 -12.48 0.35
C SER A 83 -12.39 -13.44 0.45
N ILE A 84 -12.67 -14.72 0.27
CA ILE A 84 -11.67 -15.78 0.26
C ILE A 84 -11.20 -16.07 -1.17
N PRO A 85 -9.99 -16.59 -1.38
CA PRO A 85 -9.51 -17.01 -2.69
C PRO A 85 -10.29 -18.23 -3.21
N LEU A 86 -10.25 -18.47 -4.51
CA LEU A 86 -10.80 -19.69 -5.11
C LEU A 86 -10.02 -20.94 -4.69
N LYS A 87 -8.71 -20.77 -4.44
CA LYS A 87 -7.82 -21.85 -4.02
C LYS A 87 -6.73 -21.32 -3.09
N TYR A 88 -6.53 -21.99 -1.98
CA TYR A 88 -5.42 -21.66 -1.07
C TYR A 88 -4.07 -22.11 -1.63
N SER A 89 -3.01 -21.40 -1.25
CA SER A 89 -1.63 -21.68 -1.70
C SER A 89 -0.77 -22.36 -0.61
N THR A 90 -1.26 -22.43 0.62
CA THR A 90 -0.51 -22.93 1.78
C THR A 90 -1.43 -23.73 2.70
N GLU A 91 -0.94 -24.85 3.19
CA GLU A 91 -1.59 -25.64 4.23
C GLU A 91 -1.23 -25.08 5.61
N VAL A 92 -2.07 -25.35 6.61
CA VAL A 92 -1.87 -24.92 8.00
C VAL A 92 -1.44 -26.12 8.84
N GLU A 93 -0.19 -26.10 9.33
CA GLU A 93 0.35 -27.09 10.25
C GLU A 93 0.64 -26.50 11.63
N LYS A 94 1.32 -25.34 11.70
CA LYS A 94 1.75 -24.66 12.93
C LYS A 94 0.93 -23.42 13.21
N GLY A 95 0.24 -22.91 12.21
CA GLY A 95 -0.54 -21.69 12.27
C GLY A 95 0.26 -20.41 12.01
N CYS A 96 -0.44 -19.27 11.99
CA CYS A 96 0.15 -17.98 11.69
C CYS A 96 1.05 -17.48 12.84
N PRO A 97 2.25 -16.95 12.55
CA PRO A 97 2.81 -16.62 11.22
C PRO A 97 3.80 -17.67 10.68
N ASP A 98 3.89 -18.86 11.27
CA ASP A 98 4.92 -19.88 10.93
C ASP A 98 4.64 -20.57 9.58
N ASP A 99 3.36 -20.79 9.22
CA ASP A 99 2.92 -21.32 7.92
C ASP A 99 2.32 -20.21 7.05
N CYS A 100 3.03 -19.08 6.93
CA CYS A 100 2.47 -17.92 6.27
C CYS A 100 2.31 -18.11 4.76
N GLY A 101 1.13 -17.70 4.28
CA GLY A 101 0.71 -17.76 2.89
C GLY A 101 -0.78 -17.50 2.81
N LEU A 102 -1.35 -17.61 1.62
CA LEU A 102 -2.79 -17.58 1.43
C LEU A 102 -3.34 -18.97 1.82
N CYS A 103 -3.71 -19.12 3.08
CA CYS A 103 -4.11 -20.37 3.75
C CYS A 103 -5.53 -20.25 4.31
N PRO A 104 -6.16 -21.36 4.77
CA PRO A 104 -7.50 -21.35 5.35
C PRO A 104 -7.71 -20.40 6.56
N ASP A 105 -6.65 -20.04 7.29
CA ASP A 105 -6.69 -19.06 8.39
C ASP A 105 -6.61 -17.61 7.90
N HIS A 106 -6.42 -17.40 6.59
CA HIS A 106 -6.36 -16.06 5.99
C HIS A 106 -7.75 -15.55 5.68
N GLU A 107 -8.06 -14.34 6.10
CA GLU A 107 -9.42 -13.77 6.10
C GLU A 107 -9.67 -12.83 4.90
N GLN A 108 -8.74 -12.80 3.92
CA GLN A 108 -8.83 -11.90 2.76
C GLN A 108 -8.13 -12.50 1.54
N HIS A 109 -8.71 -12.31 0.35
CA HIS A 109 -8.08 -12.65 -0.93
C HIS A 109 -6.94 -11.68 -1.29
N SER A 110 -6.21 -11.95 -2.38
CA SER A 110 -5.12 -11.09 -2.84
C SER A 110 -5.62 -9.95 -3.76
N CYS A 111 -5.83 -8.75 -3.21
CA CYS A 111 -6.21 -7.57 -4.02
C CYS A 111 -5.01 -7.02 -4.83
N LEU A 112 -3.79 -7.17 -4.33
CA LEU A 112 -2.57 -6.68 -4.96
C LEU A 112 -1.45 -7.72 -4.88
N PRO A 113 -1.37 -8.66 -5.83
CA PRO A 113 -0.20 -9.50 -6.02
C PRO A 113 1.01 -8.69 -6.49
N ILE A 114 2.15 -8.86 -5.81
CA ILE A 114 3.44 -8.26 -6.17
C ILE A 114 4.35 -9.36 -6.69
N ILE A 115 4.91 -9.17 -7.89
CA ILE A 115 5.83 -10.11 -8.54
C ILE A 115 7.20 -9.45 -8.61
N GLU A 116 8.16 -9.93 -7.82
CA GLU A 116 9.55 -9.46 -7.87
C GLU A 116 10.30 -10.22 -8.97
N ILE A 117 10.46 -9.56 -10.13
CA ILE A 117 11.04 -10.18 -11.33
C ILE A 117 12.58 -10.17 -11.34
N THR A 118 13.21 -9.36 -10.51
CA THR A 118 14.67 -9.27 -10.37
C THR A 118 15.04 -8.73 -8.99
N ASN A 119 16.23 -9.08 -8.50
CA ASN A 119 16.82 -8.41 -7.35
C ASN A 119 17.94 -7.43 -7.73
N HIS A 120 18.16 -7.19 -9.03
CA HIS A 120 19.04 -6.13 -9.52
C HIS A 120 18.39 -4.77 -9.34
N CYS A 121 19.20 -3.76 -8.94
CA CYS A 121 18.75 -2.38 -8.87
C CYS A 121 19.90 -1.44 -9.24
N ASN A 122 19.56 -0.33 -9.88
CA ASN A 122 20.48 0.75 -10.22
C ASN A 122 20.53 1.84 -9.14
N LEU A 123 19.95 1.60 -7.94
CA LEU A 123 20.05 2.42 -6.74
C LEU A 123 20.34 1.56 -5.51
N GLU A 124 20.97 2.16 -4.49
CA GLU A 124 21.22 1.59 -3.16
C GLU A 124 20.54 2.47 -2.10
N CYS A 125 19.20 2.44 -2.06
CA CYS A 125 18.44 3.30 -1.17
C CYS A 125 18.62 2.91 0.31
N PRO A 126 18.98 3.84 1.22
CA PRO A 126 19.13 3.56 2.65
C PRO A 126 17.88 2.96 3.31
N ILE A 127 16.67 3.34 2.86
CA ILE A 127 15.39 2.86 3.43
C ILE A 127 14.87 1.60 2.72
N CYS A 128 15.60 0.99 1.79
CA CYS A 128 15.12 -0.10 0.95
C CYS A 128 14.76 -1.35 1.76
N ILE A 129 13.56 -1.88 1.54
CA ILE A 129 13.11 -3.14 2.15
C ILE A 129 13.54 -4.39 1.36
N VAL A 130 13.94 -4.22 0.10
CA VAL A 130 14.42 -5.30 -0.78
C VAL A 130 15.93 -5.46 -0.63
N GLN A 131 16.41 -6.70 -0.68
CA GLN A 131 17.85 -6.99 -0.69
C GLN A 131 18.36 -7.01 -2.14
N ASN A 132 19.05 -5.95 -2.55
CA ASN A 132 19.65 -5.85 -3.88
C ASN A 132 20.95 -6.68 -3.95
N ARG A 133 20.85 -7.97 -4.24
CA ARG A 133 21.97 -8.92 -4.28
C ARG A 133 22.58 -9.08 -5.67
N HIS A 134 21.89 -8.63 -6.72
CA HIS A 134 22.31 -8.72 -8.12
C HIS A 134 22.64 -10.14 -8.61
N ASN A 135 21.86 -11.14 -8.15
CA ASN A 135 22.11 -12.54 -8.46
C ASN A 135 20.85 -13.32 -8.90
N TYR A 136 19.73 -12.65 -9.12
CA TYR A 136 18.50 -13.27 -9.56
C TYR A 136 17.77 -12.41 -10.59
N ASP A 137 17.48 -12.99 -11.72
CA ASP A 137 16.51 -12.55 -12.70
C ASP A 137 15.51 -13.67 -12.94
N MET A 138 14.21 -13.37 -12.89
CA MET A 138 13.14 -14.33 -13.11
C MET A 138 13.13 -14.78 -14.57
N THR A 139 12.93 -16.08 -14.82
CA THR A 139 12.77 -16.60 -16.17
C THR A 139 11.33 -16.41 -16.68
N LYS A 140 11.12 -16.49 -17.99
CA LYS A 140 9.77 -16.43 -18.58
C LYS A 140 8.88 -17.59 -18.10
N GLU A 141 9.45 -18.75 -17.92
CA GLU A 141 8.77 -19.95 -17.45
C GLU A 141 8.30 -19.77 -15.99
N GLU A 142 9.14 -19.18 -15.13
CA GLU A 142 8.75 -18.83 -13.76
C GLU A 142 7.62 -17.80 -13.76
N PHE A 143 7.76 -16.74 -14.55
CA PHE A 143 6.75 -15.69 -14.66
C PHE A 143 5.41 -16.22 -15.18
N ALA A 144 5.43 -17.07 -16.23
CA ALA A 144 4.23 -17.72 -16.75
C ALA A 144 3.52 -18.55 -15.67
N ARG A 145 4.27 -19.40 -14.94
CA ARG A 145 3.72 -20.19 -13.84
C ARG A 145 3.11 -19.35 -12.72
N ILE A 146 3.72 -18.20 -12.40
CA ILE A 146 3.16 -17.28 -11.42
C ILE A 146 1.83 -16.69 -11.93
N LEU A 147 1.76 -16.23 -13.19
CA LEU A 147 0.53 -15.69 -13.75
C LEU A 147 -0.59 -16.73 -13.79
N ASP A 148 -0.29 -17.96 -14.24
CA ASP A 148 -1.26 -19.07 -14.26
C ASP A 148 -1.75 -19.42 -12.86
N GLY A 149 -0.82 -19.48 -11.90
CA GLY A 149 -1.14 -19.76 -10.50
C GLY A 149 -1.94 -18.66 -9.82
N LEU A 150 -1.76 -17.39 -10.21
CA LEU A 150 -2.57 -16.26 -9.74
C LEU A 150 -4.01 -16.38 -10.26
N VAL A 151 -4.18 -16.63 -11.55
CA VAL A 151 -5.51 -16.81 -12.16
C VAL A 151 -6.23 -18.02 -11.56
N GLU A 152 -5.52 -19.14 -11.33
CA GLU A 152 -6.08 -20.34 -10.69
C GLU A 152 -6.63 -20.04 -9.27
N LYS A 153 -5.93 -19.20 -8.51
CA LYS A 153 -6.27 -18.93 -7.09
C LYS A 153 -7.27 -17.81 -6.89
N GLU A 154 -7.22 -16.80 -7.74
CA GLU A 154 -7.99 -15.57 -7.56
C GLU A 154 -9.09 -15.39 -8.64
N GLY A 155 -8.99 -16.12 -9.77
CA GLY A 155 -9.87 -15.93 -10.92
C GLY A 155 -9.55 -14.62 -11.64
N VAL A 156 -10.31 -13.57 -11.37
CA VAL A 156 -10.10 -12.23 -11.95
C VAL A 156 -9.31 -11.37 -10.97
N LEU A 157 -8.24 -10.78 -11.47
CA LEU A 157 -7.36 -9.90 -10.73
C LEU A 157 -7.56 -8.43 -11.16
N GLU A 158 -7.82 -7.54 -10.21
CA GLU A 158 -7.92 -6.11 -10.54
C GLU A 158 -6.59 -5.53 -10.98
N THR A 159 -5.51 -5.87 -10.27
CA THR A 159 -4.18 -5.35 -10.54
C THR A 159 -3.13 -6.37 -10.12
N ILE A 160 -2.08 -6.52 -10.93
CA ILE A 160 -0.81 -7.09 -10.49
C ILE A 160 0.26 -6.01 -10.52
N ASN A 161 1.29 -6.15 -9.66
CA ASN A 161 2.40 -5.20 -9.60
C ASN A 161 3.73 -5.90 -9.89
N LEU A 162 4.42 -5.50 -10.96
CA LEU A 162 5.79 -5.92 -11.23
C LEU A 162 6.74 -5.05 -10.41
N SER A 163 7.60 -5.70 -9.64
CA SER A 163 8.52 -5.08 -8.69
C SER A 163 9.85 -5.86 -8.65
N GLY A 164 10.61 -5.64 -7.58
CA GLY A 164 11.89 -6.30 -7.33
C GLY A 164 12.91 -5.33 -6.75
N GLY A 165 14.16 -5.40 -7.21
CA GLY A 165 15.11 -4.32 -7.03
C GLY A 165 14.63 -3.10 -7.83
N GLU A 166 14.93 -3.08 -9.12
CA GLU A 166 14.34 -2.17 -10.10
C GLU A 166 13.86 -3.00 -11.31
N PRO A 167 12.56 -3.22 -11.50
CA PRO A 167 12.07 -4.13 -12.54
C PRO A 167 12.44 -3.70 -13.97
N THR A 168 12.61 -2.40 -14.21
CA THR A 168 12.92 -1.88 -15.55
C THR A 168 14.35 -2.18 -16.01
N VAL A 169 15.23 -2.69 -15.15
CA VAL A 169 16.56 -3.16 -15.54
C VAL A 169 16.59 -4.62 -15.97
N HIS A 170 15.50 -5.37 -15.74
CA HIS A 170 15.41 -6.76 -16.19
C HIS A 170 15.51 -6.85 -17.71
N PRO A 171 16.37 -7.74 -18.29
CA PRO A 171 16.57 -7.81 -19.73
C PRO A 171 15.30 -8.07 -20.53
N GLN A 172 14.38 -8.88 -19.99
CA GLN A 172 13.13 -9.28 -20.64
C GLN A 172 11.90 -8.52 -20.10
N PHE A 173 12.11 -7.35 -19.51
CA PHE A 173 11.04 -6.59 -18.86
C PHE A 173 9.82 -6.34 -19.74
N LEU A 174 10.02 -5.88 -20.99
CA LEU A 174 8.92 -5.59 -21.92
C LEU A 174 8.16 -6.86 -22.32
N GLU A 175 8.85 -8.00 -22.44
CA GLU A 175 8.22 -9.30 -22.72
C GLU A 175 7.33 -9.74 -21.54
N PHE A 176 7.75 -9.50 -20.30
CA PHE A 176 6.91 -9.76 -19.11
C PHE A 176 5.65 -8.90 -19.11
N LEU A 177 5.74 -7.64 -19.51
CA LEU A 177 4.55 -6.81 -19.70
C LEU A 177 3.61 -7.38 -20.74
N ASP A 178 4.14 -7.83 -21.90
CA ASP A 178 3.35 -8.44 -22.96
C ASP A 178 2.68 -9.74 -22.47
N MET A 179 3.39 -10.60 -21.74
CA MET A 179 2.83 -11.81 -21.14
C MET A 179 1.71 -11.52 -20.14
N ALA A 180 1.92 -10.53 -19.27
CA ALA A 180 0.91 -10.12 -18.29
C ALA A 180 -0.34 -9.51 -18.96
N ARG A 181 -0.16 -8.67 -19.97
CA ARG A 181 -1.26 -8.05 -20.73
C ARG A 181 -2.04 -9.04 -21.59
N ALA A 182 -1.44 -10.18 -21.95
CA ALA A 182 -2.11 -11.25 -22.68
C ALA A 182 -3.12 -12.04 -21.81
N LYS A 183 -3.06 -11.91 -20.48
CA LYS A 183 -4.02 -12.52 -19.55
C LYS A 183 -5.25 -11.62 -19.41
N THR A 184 -6.38 -12.04 -19.97
CA THR A 184 -7.65 -11.29 -19.94
C THR A 184 -8.25 -11.18 -18.53
N GLU A 185 -7.89 -12.10 -17.65
CA GLU A 185 -8.27 -12.12 -16.24
C GLU A 185 -7.58 -11.02 -15.41
N ILE A 186 -6.52 -10.39 -15.94
CA ILE A 186 -5.76 -9.33 -15.28
C ILE A 186 -6.17 -7.97 -15.85
N SER A 187 -6.92 -7.20 -15.07
CA SER A 187 -7.46 -5.91 -15.54
C SER A 187 -6.38 -4.83 -15.69
N ARG A 188 -5.41 -4.77 -14.78
CA ARG A 188 -4.32 -3.78 -14.78
C ARG A 188 -2.97 -4.42 -14.49
N VAL A 189 -1.95 -3.92 -15.19
CA VAL A 189 -0.55 -4.24 -14.89
C VAL A 189 0.13 -2.96 -14.42
N SER A 190 0.59 -2.94 -13.19
CA SER A 190 1.33 -1.86 -12.56
C SER A 190 2.81 -2.20 -12.45
N VAL A 191 3.67 -1.20 -12.47
CA VAL A 191 5.13 -1.34 -12.36
C VAL A 191 5.65 -0.38 -11.31
N SER A 192 6.23 -0.91 -10.24
CA SER A 192 6.94 -0.10 -9.24
C SER A 192 8.34 0.21 -9.73
N THR A 193 8.66 1.49 -9.93
CA THR A 193 9.98 1.91 -10.45
C THR A 193 10.53 3.15 -9.76
N ASN A 194 11.85 3.23 -9.69
CA ASN A 194 12.56 4.43 -9.25
C ASN A 194 12.57 5.54 -10.32
N GLY A 195 12.12 5.24 -11.56
CA GLY A 195 11.97 6.22 -12.64
C GLY A 195 13.23 6.61 -13.38
N LEU A 196 14.42 6.10 -13.04
CA LEU A 196 15.66 6.51 -13.70
C LEU A 196 15.66 6.20 -15.20
N ARG A 197 15.13 5.04 -15.60
CA ARG A 197 15.00 4.69 -17.02
C ARG A 197 13.99 5.60 -17.71
N CYS A 198 12.86 5.90 -17.08
CA CYS A 198 11.89 6.83 -17.64
C CYS A 198 12.47 8.26 -17.81
N ALA A 199 13.38 8.67 -16.92
CA ALA A 199 14.04 9.98 -17.03
C ALA A 199 15.00 10.06 -18.22
N THR A 200 15.69 8.98 -18.56
CA THR A 200 16.77 8.97 -19.56
C THR A 200 16.37 8.42 -20.93
N ASP A 201 15.31 7.61 -21.01
CA ASP A 201 14.87 6.91 -22.22
C ASP A 201 13.38 7.22 -22.49
N TYR A 202 13.13 8.22 -23.35
CA TYR A 202 11.76 8.58 -23.72
C TYR A 202 11.07 7.48 -24.57
N ALA A 203 11.81 6.81 -25.47
CA ALA A 203 11.25 5.72 -26.27
C ALA A 203 10.74 4.58 -25.39
N PHE A 204 11.39 4.33 -24.25
CA PHE A 204 10.90 3.39 -23.25
C PHE A 204 9.53 3.82 -22.67
N CYS A 205 9.32 5.12 -22.40
CA CYS A 205 8.02 5.62 -21.96
C CYS A 205 6.92 5.40 -23.01
N GLU A 206 7.24 5.54 -24.31
CA GLU A 206 6.31 5.23 -25.39
C GLU A 206 5.96 3.74 -25.46
N GLU A 207 6.93 2.84 -25.19
CA GLU A 207 6.67 1.40 -25.09
C GLU A 207 5.78 1.04 -23.89
N LEU A 208 5.89 1.75 -22.76
CA LEU A 208 4.98 1.60 -21.63
C LEU A 208 3.54 2.05 -22.00
N ALA A 209 3.41 3.20 -22.67
CA ALA A 209 2.12 3.73 -23.11
C ALA A 209 1.40 2.77 -24.09
N LYS A 210 2.11 2.22 -25.08
CA LYS A 210 1.57 1.23 -26.03
C LYS A 210 0.97 0.01 -25.34
N ARG A 211 1.58 -0.43 -24.22
CA ARG A 211 1.13 -1.58 -23.43
C ARG A 211 0.07 -1.23 -22.40
N LYS A 212 -0.32 0.05 -22.31
CA LYS A 212 -1.33 0.55 -21.38
C LYS A 212 -1.05 0.15 -19.92
N VAL A 213 0.23 0.15 -19.53
CA VAL A 213 0.63 -0.17 -18.16
C VAL A 213 0.58 1.07 -17.26
N TYR A 214 0.48 0.84 -15.95
CA TYR A 214 0.47 1.87 -14.94
C TYR A 214 1.83 1.95 -14.27
N ILE A 215 2.33 3.14 -14.05
CA ILE A 215 3.61 3.35 -13.37
C ILE A 215 3.36 3.78 -11.94
N SER A 216 3.90 3.03 -10.99
CA SER A 216 4.03 3.44 -9.58
C SER A 216 5.42 4.04 -9.39
N LEU A 217 5.51 5.37 -9.60
CA LEU A 217 6.77 6.11 -9.55
C LEU A 217 7.14 6.43 -8.11
N GLN A 218 8.31 5.98 -7.68
CA GLN A 218 8.85 6.33 -6.38
C GLN A 218 9.31 7.79 -6.36
N LEU A 219 8.54 8.63 -5.67
CA LEU A 219 8.80 10.04 -5.47
C LEU A 219 8.39 10.46 -4.06
N ASP A 220 9.35 10.57 -3.14
CA ASP A 220 9.09 10.80 -1.71
C ASP A 220 8.86 12.27 -1.38
N ALA A 221 9.43 13.15 -2.17
CA ALA A 221 9.32 14.60 -2.06
C ALA A 221 9.94 15.27 -3.29
N LEU A 222 9.69 16.55 -3.47
CA LEU A 222 10.42 17.42 -4.43
C LEU A 222 11.60 18.15 -3.78
N SER A 223 12.21 17.53 -2.75
CA SER A 223 13.29 18.06 -1.92
C SER A 223 14.51 17.16 -1.95
N ASN A 224 15.64 17.65 -2.50
CA ASN A 224 16.89 16.88 -2.53
C ASN A 224 17.42 16.47 -1.14
N PRO A 225 17.35 17.30 -0.08
CA PRO A 225 17.75 16.87 1.26
C PRO A 225 16.99 15.61 1.72
N ALA A 226 15.67 15.57 1.61
CA ALA A 226 14.85 14.41 1.99
C ALA A 226 15.15 13.20 1.09
N LEU A 227 15.22 13.40 -0.22
CA LEU A 227 15.54 12.33 -1.17
C LEU A 227 16.94 11.74 -0.92
N ARG A 228 17.92 12.53 -0.52
CA ARG A 228 19.26 12.04 -0.20
C ARG A 228 19.25 11.11 1.01
N VAL A 229 18.46 11.43 2.04
CA VAL A 229 18.33 10.58 3.22
C VAL A 229 17.65 9.24 2.88
N LEU A 230 16.59 9.28 2.07
CA LEU A 230 15.80 8.09 1.75
C LEU A 230 16.38 7.26 0.60
N ARG A 231 16.96 7.92 -0.41
CA ARG A 231 17.35 7.27 -1.69
C ARG A 231 18.85 7.30 -1.98
N GLY A 232 19.66 7.96 -1.15
CA GLY A 232 21.10 8.02 -1.31
C GLY A 232 21.59 9.22 -2.12
N ALA A 233 22.83 9.16 -2.58
CA ALA A 233 23.52 10.26 -3.24
C ALA A 233 22.97 10.62 -4.63
N GLY A 234 23.32 11.82 -5.12
CA GLY A 234 22.96 12.33 -6.44
C GLY A 234 21.80 13.31 -6.43
N ASP A 235 21.52 13.90 -7.59
CA ASP A 235 20.37 14.78 -7.81
C ASP A 235 19.14 13.94 -8.15
N GLN A 236 18.54 13.39 -7.13
CA GLN A 236 17.37 12.53 -7.25
C GLN A 236 16.11 13.30 -7.66
N ARG A 237 16.04 14.60 -7.34
CA ARG A 237 14.92 15.47 -7.71
C ARG A 237 14.85 15.67 -9.22
N ALA A 238 15.95 16.13 -9.86
CA ALA A 238 15.98 16.36 -11.29
C ALA A 238 15.63 15.10 -12.10
N ALA A 239 16.10 13.93 -11.65
CA ALA A 239 15.73 12.65 -12.29
C ALA A 239 14.22 12.36 -12.19
N ARG A 240 13.58 12.61 -11.02
CA ARG A 240 12.12 12.41 -10.86
C ARG A 240 11.30 13.40 -11.67
N GLU A 241 11.70 14.68 -11.67
CA GLU A 241 11.03 15.71 -12.48
C GLU A 241 11.08 15.36 -13.97
N LYS A 242 12.24 14.88 -14.46
CA LYS A 242 12.38 14.46 -15.86
C LYS A 242 11.58 13.18 -16.16
N ALA A 243 11.54 12.20 -15.25
CA ALA A 243 10.70 11.01 -15.38
C ALA A 243 9.24 11.39 -15.50
N LEU A 244 8.74 12.27 -14.61
CA LEU A 244 7.37 12.79 -14.65
C LEU A 244 7.05 13.46 -15.98
N ALA A 245 7.95 14.34 -16.47
CA ALA A 245 7.76 15.03 -17.75
C ALA A 245 7.69 14.05 -18.94
N ASN A 246 8.53 13.02 -18.95
CA ASN A 246 8.53 12.01 -20.01
C ASN A 246 7.29 11.12 -19.95
N LEU A 247 6.84 10.71 -18.76
CA LEU A 247 5.63 9.92 -18.55
C LEU A 247 4.38 10.72 -18.94
N GLU A 248 4.28 11.99 -18.56
CA GLU A 248 3.22 12.92 -18.96
C GLU A 248 3.15 13.06 -20.48
N ARG A 249 4.28 13.33 -21.13
CA ARG A 249 4.39 13.48 -22.57
C ARG A 249 3.99 12.21 -23.33
N ALA A 250 4.33 11.03 -22.80
CA ALA A 250 3.97 9.74 -23.38
C ALA A 250 2.52 9.32 -23.06
N GLY A 251 1.82 10.02 -22.18
CA GLY A 251 0.46 9.70 -21.75
C GLY A 251 0.37 8.48 -20.84
N VAL A 252 1.44 8.15 -20.12
CA VAL A 252 1.49 6.99 -19.21
C VAL A 252 0.82 7.36 -17.89
N ARG A 253 -0.18 6.58 -17.49
CA ARG A 253 -0.87 6.74 -16.21
C ARG A 253 0.06 6.43 -15.05
N THR A 254 0.10 7.33 -14.09
CA THR A 254 1.10 7.29 -13.03
C THR A 254 0.46 7.41 -11.66
N THR A 255 0.90 6.58 -10.74
CA THR A 255 0.73 6.71 -9.30
C THR A 255 2.03 7.23 -8.71
N ILE A 256 1.99 8.21 -7.83
CA ILE A 256 3.14 8.62 -7.03
C ILE A 256 3.18 7.76 -5.77
N VAL A 257 4.33 7.20 -5.45
CA VAL A 257 4.58 6.48 -4.20
C VAL A 257 5.59 7.26 -3.36
N SER A 258 5.20 7.67 -2.16
CA SER A 258 6.03 8.41 -1.23
C SER A 258 6.23 7.62 0.06
N THR A 259 7.44 7.20 0.34
CA THR A 259 7.81 6.68 1.66
C THR A 259 7.94 7.86 2.62
N VAL A 260 7.21 7.83 3.74
CA VAL A 260 7.17 8.93 4.71
C VAL A 260 7.92 8.52 5.98
N ALA A 261 9.01 9.20 6.29
CA ALA A 261 9.83 8.96 7.48
C ALA A 261 9.81 10.16 8.43
N ARG A 262 9.72 9.89 9.73
CA ARG A 262 9.67 10.90 10.79
C ARG A 262 10.86 11.85 10.71
N GLY A 263 10.59 13.18 10.68
CA GLY A 263 11.60 14.23 10.63
C GLY A 263 12.41 14.32 9.32
N VAL A 264 12.06 13.53 8.30
CA VAL A 264 12.72 13.53 7.00
C VAL A 264 11.88 14.22 5.93
N ASN A 265 10.65 13.75 5.71
CA ASN A 265 9.73 14.29 4.71
C ASN A 265 8.25 14.31 5.14
N ASP A 266 7.95 14.04 6.40
CA ASP A 266 6.61 14.14 6.96
C ASP A 266 6.03 15.56 6.94
N HIS A 267 6.88 16.58 6.82
CA HIS A 267 6.53 17.97 6.59
C HIS A 267 6.33 18.36 5.11
N LEU A 268 6.47 17.42 4.17
CA LEU A 268 6.37 17.65 2.71
C LEU A 268 5.17 16.91 2.08
N ILE A 269 4.25 16.40 2.88
CA ILE A 269 3.04 15.68 2.42
C ILE A 269 2.16 16.59 1.55
N GLY A 270 2.02 17.86 1.92
CA GLY A 270 1.24 18.85 1.15
C GLY A 270 1.76 19.07 -0.26
N GLU A 271 3.08 19.10 -0.46
CA GLU A 271 3.70 19.24 -1.79
C GLU A 271 3.35 18.06 -2.71
N CYS A 272 3.31 16.84 -2.18
CA CYS A 272 2.93 15.66 -2.94
C CYS A 272 1.44 15.70 -3.31
N ILE A 273 0.58 16.21 -2.43
CA ILE A 273 -0.85 16.41 -2.70
C ILE A 273 -1.06 17.48 -3.77
N ASP A 274 -0.32 18.58 -3.72
CA ASP A 274 -0.36 19.62 -4.74
C ASP A 274 0.09 19.10 -6.11
N LEU A 275 1.11 18.26 -6.15
CA LEU A 275 1.54 17.58 -7.37
C LEU A 275 0.43 16.70 -7.95
N LEU A 276 -0.25 15.89 -7.11
CA LEU A 276 -1.39 15.08 -7.53
C LEU A 276 -2.49 15.96 -8.15
N TYR A 277 -2.82 17.09 -7.54
CA TYR A 277 -3.89 17.96 -8.01
C TYR A 277 -3.53 18.70 -9.30
N SER A 278 -2.24 18.99 -9.51
CA SER A 278 -1.76 19.79 -10.66
C SER A 278 -1.63 19.00 -11.96
N LYS A 279 -1.64 17.65 -11.92
CA LYS A 279 -1.30 16.79 -13.06
C LYS A 279 -2.38 15.76 -13.34
N ASP A 280 -3.04 15.84 -14.48
CA ASP A 280 -4.14 14.93 -14.84
C ASP A 280 -3.68 13.48 -15.04
N PHE A 281 -2.49 13.23 -15.56
CA PHE A 281 -1.94 11.88 -15.76
C PHE A 281 -1.56 11.16 -14.46
N ILE A 282 -1.43 11.89 -13.34
CA ILE A 282 -1.23 11.33 -12.02
C ILE A 282 -2.60 10.96 -11.45
N LEU A 283 -2.88 9.67 -11.37
CA LEU A 283 -4.19 9.15 -10.94
C LEU A 283 -4.30 9.04 -9.43
N SER A 284 -3.20 8.71 -8.77
CA SER A 284 -3.19 8.48 -7.33
C SER A 284 -1.86 8.83 -6.68
N LEU A 285 -1.93 9.01 -5.37
CA LEU A 285 -0.78 9.23 -4.50
C LEU A 285 -0.87 8.22 -3.36
N THR A 286 0.19 7.44 -3.17
CA THR A 286 0.30 6.47 -2.09
C THR A 286 1.38 6.92 -1.12
N PHE A 287 0.99 7.31 0.09
CA PHE A 287 1.91 7.51 1.19
C PHE A 287 2.18 6.17 1.89
N GLN A 288 3.44 5.85 2.09
CA GLN A 288 3.88 4.66 2.81
C GLN A 288 4.67 5.09 4.04
N PRO A 289 4.04 5.15 5.24
CA PRO A 289 4.80 5.25 6.47
C PRO A 289 5.96 4.26 6.47
N ALA A 290 7.16 4.72 6.76
CA ALA A 290 8.37 3.93 6.66
C ALA A 290 8.28 2.68 7.55
N ALA A 291 8.45 1.51 6.96
CA ALA A 291 8.58 0.25 7.68
C ALA A 291 10.06 -0.14 7.75
N TYR A 292 10.57 -0.28 8.95
CA TYR A 292 11.99 -0.48 9.21
C TYR A 292 12.33 -1.97 9.18
N THR A 293 12.20 -2.55 7.99
CA THR A 293 12.44 -3.98 7.72
C THR A 293 13.28 -4.15 6.46
N GLY A 294 13.69 -5.39 6.17
CA GLY A 294 14.56 -5.70 5.05
C GLY A 294 15.99 -5.21 5.25
N TYR A 295 16.75 -5.09 4.15
CA TYR A 295 18.18 -4.84 4.22
C TYR A 295 18.54 -3.41 4.64
N GLY A 296 17.99 -2.40 3.94
CA GLY A 296 18.26 -0.99 4.26
C GLY A 296 17.41 -0.50 5.42
N GLY A 297 16.10 -0.76 5.37
CA GLY A 297 15.16 -0.27 6.36
C GLY A 297 15.44 -0.74 7.78
N ALA A 298 15.91 -1.98 7.98
CA ALA A 298 16.27 -2.50 9.29
C ALA A 298 17.49 -1.79 9.93
N HIS A 299 18.28 -1.06 9.14
CA HIS A 299 19.47 -0.35 9.58
C HIS A 299 19.36 1.17 9.40
N PHE A 300 18.16 1.66 9.15
CA PHE A 300 17.94 3.09 8.95
C PHE A 300 18.17 3.87 10.24
N ALA A 301 19.09 4.83 10.21
CA ALA A 301 19.64 5.49 11.40
C ALA A 301 18.58 6.30 12.21
N GLN A 302 17.55 6.78 11.53
CA GLN A 302 16.46 7.57 12.15
C GLN A 302 15.34 6.70 12.74
N HIS A 303 15.50 5.38 12.78
CA HIS A 303 14.48 4.50 13.35
C HIS A 303 14.43 4.58 14.87
N ASP A 304 13.29 5.05 15.38
CA ASP A 304 12.86 4.88 16.76
C ASP A 304 11.47 4.20 16.75
N PRO A 305 11.31 2.97 17.28
CA PRO A 305 10.03 2.28 17.27
C PRO A 305 8.93 2.98 18.09
N MET A 306 9.29 3.94 18.94
CA MET A 306 8.35 4.73 19.74
C MET A 306 7.97 6.06 19.07
N ASP A 307 8.66 6.46 17.99
CA ASP A 307 8.40 7.71 17.25
C ASP A 307 8.44 7.48 15.73
N VAL A 308 7.60 6.57 15.25
CA VAL A 308 7.39 6.31 13.82
C VAL A 308 6.22 7.15 13.27
N VAL A 309 6.17 7.30 11.95
CA VAL A 309 4.99 7.85 11.26
C VAL A 309 3.90 6.79 11.19
N THR A 310 2.69 7.15 11.57
CA THR A 310 1.50 6.29 11.50
C THR A 310 0.45 6.86 10.55
N ILE A 311 -0.59 6.10 10.20
CA ILE A 311 -1.66 6.58 9.32
C ILE A 311 -2.26 7.90 9.79
N PRO A 312 -2.69 8.05 11.06
CA PRO A 312 -3.26 9.31 11.52
C PRO A 312 -2.27 10.49 11.51
N ASP A 313 -0.96 10.24 11.58
CA ASP A 313 0.04 11.31 11.41
C ASP A 313 0.05 11.85 9.98
N VAL A 314 -0.02 10.97 8.97
CA VAL A 314 -0.11 11.38 7.56
C VAL A 314 -1.43 12.12 7.30
N VAL A 315 -2.55 11.64 7.87
CA VAL A 315 -3.86 12.28 7.73
C VAL A 315 -3.85 13.69 8.34
N ARG A 316 -3.30 13.85 9.55
CA ARG A 316 -3.16 15.15 10.21
C ARG A 316 -2.27 16.08 9.40
N ALA A 317 -1.13 15.60 8.91
CA ALA A 317 -0.24 16.39 8.06
C ALA A 317 -0.90 16.79 6.74
N ALA A 318 -1.72 15.92 6.14
CA ALA A 318 -2.51 16.26 4.96
C ALA A 318 -3.50 17.41 5.25
N GLU A 319 -4.20 17.38 6.38
CA GLU A 319 -5.11 18.47 6.80
C GLU A 319 -4.36 19.77 7.03
N GLU A 320 -3.31 19.75 7.84
CA GLU A 320 -2.52 20.93 8.21
C GLU A 320 -1.82 21.55 6.99
N GLN A 321 -1.12 20.74 6.21
CA GLN A 321 -0.29 21.21 5.09
C GLN A 321 -1.09 21.58 3.84
N THR A 322 -2.36 21.19 3.75
CA THR A 322 -3.28 21.62 2.69
C THR A 322 -4.21 22.74 3.14
N ASN A 323 -4.01 23.33 4.33
CA ASN A 323 -4.87 24.36 4.91
C ASN A 323 -6.36 23.94 4.96
N GLY A 324 -6.64 22.68 5.34
CA GLY A 324 -8.00 22.14 5.48
C GLY A 324 -8.69 21.80 4.15
N ARG A 325 -7.99 21.86 3.02
CA ARG A 325 -8.52 21.36 1.72
C ARG A 325 -8.88 19.88 1.80
N LEU A 326 -8.09 19.10 2.54
CA LEU A 326 -8.42 17.77 3.04
C LEU A 326 -8.61 17.83 4.55
N ALA A 327 -9.60 17.13 5.08
CA ALA A 327 -9.87 17.02 6.51
C ALA A 327 -9.63 15.59 7.00
N LYS A 328 -9.39 15.41 8.30
CA LYS A 328 -9.26 14.09 8.93
C LYS A 328 -10.46 13.19 8.62
N SER A 329 -11.67 13.77 8.56
CA SER A 329 -12.91 13.05 8.26
C SER A 329 -13.02 12.54 6.83
N ASP A 330 -12.20 13.03 5.91
CA ASP A 330 -12.21 12.61 4.51
C ASP A 330 -11.52 11.25 4.30
N PHE A 331 -10.75 10.78 5.28
CA PHE A 331 -10.01 9.53 5.20
C PHE A 331 -10.70 8.41 5.99
N LEU A 332 -10.79 7.23 5.37
CA LEU A 332 -11.38 6.03 5.95
C LEU A 332 -10.45 4.83 5.75
N PRO A 333 -10.51 3.80 6.58
CA PRO A 333 -9.76 2.57 6.34
C PRO A 333 -10.34 1.80 5.16
N LEU A 334 -9.56 0.90 4.56
CA LEU A 334 -10.06 -0.11 3.63
C LEU A 334 -10.82 -1.19 4.42
N PRO A 335 -12.13 -1.36 4.21
CA PRO A 335 -12.98 -2.10 5.16
C PRO A 335 -12.67 -3.60 5.24
N CYS A 336 -12.24 -4.23 4.15
CA CYS A 336 -11.92 -5.66 4.10
C CYS A 336 -10.51 -6.00 4.59
N SER A 337 -9.61 -5.01 4.68
CA SER A 337 -8.28 -5.15 5.27
C SER A 337 -8.29 -4.80 6.76
N HIS A 338 -7.17 -5.00 7.45
CA HIS A 338 -7.06 -4.52 8.83
C HIS A 338 -6.97 -2.98 8.84
N PRO A 339 -7.73 -2.27 9.71
CA PRO A 339 -7.82 -0.81 9.69
C PRO A 339 -6.49 -0.08 9.92
N SER A 340 -5.54 -0.72 10.60
CA SER A 340 -4.19 -0.16 10.78
C SER A 340 -3.29 -0.34 9.55
N CYS A 341 -3.77 -0.95 8.45
CA CYS A 341 -2.98 -1.14 7.24
C CYS A 341 -3.23 -0.03 6.21
N PHE A 342 -4.45 0.49 6.14
CA PHE A 342 -4.84 1.45 5.11
C PHE A 342 -5.64 2.63 5.67
N GLY A 343 -5.34 3.81 5.15
CA GLY A 343 -6.21 4.98 5.17
C GLY A 343 -6.34 5.47 3.74
N LEU A 344 -7.54 5.85 3.29
CA LEU A 344 -7.71 6.29 1.91
C LEU A 344 -8.84 7.30 1.76
N THR A 345 -8.78 8.09 0.68
CA THR A 345 -9.87 8.92 0.20
C THR A 345 -9.89 8.93 -1.32
N TYR A 346 -11.09 8.88 -1.88
CA TYR A 346 -11.34 9.15 -3.29
C TYR A 346 -11.82 10.58 -3.47
N LEU A 347 -11.37 11.20 -4.54
CA LEU A 347 -11.54 12.62 -4.84
C LEU A 347 -12.25 12.76 -6.18
N LEU A 348 -13.50 13.25 -6.17
CA LEU A 348 -14.24 13.56 -7.39
C LEU A 348 -13.67 14.82 -8.05
N LYS A 349 -13.28 14.71 -9.31
CA LYS A 349 -12.83 15.86 -10.09
C LYS A 349 -14.00 16.78 -10.42
N THR A 350 -13.90 18.00 -9.99
CA THR A 350 -14.85 19.10 -10.25
C THR A 350 -14.13 20.28 -10.91
N ALA A 351 -14.74 21.44 -10.95
CA ALA A 351 -14.09 22.68 -11.34
C ALA A 351 -14.40 23.77 -10.30
N ASP A 352 -13.42 24.62 -10.05
CA ASP A 352 -13.61 25.82 -9.25
C ASP A 352 -14.41 26.90 -10.03
N LYS A 353 -14.62 28.05 -9.41
CA LYS A 353 -15.33 29.19 -10.04
C LYS A 353 -14.65 29.73 -11.30
N ASP A 354 -13.36 29.53 -11.44
CA ASP A 354 -12.55 29.98 -12.57
C ASP A 354 -12.38 28.86 -13.64
N GLY A 355 -13.04 27.71 -13.45
CA GLY A 355 -12.99 26.56 -14.35
C GLY A 355 -11.75 25.69 -14.22
N LYS A 356 -10.89 25.93 -13.21
CA LYS A 356 -9.71 25.10 -12.95
C LYS A 356 -10.12 23.80 -12.24
N PRO A 357 -9.36 22.70 -12.44
CA PRO A 357 -9.60 21.46 -11.73
C PRO A 357 -9.61 21.64 -10.22
N ASP A 358 -10.67 21.14 -9.58
CA ASP A 358 -10.86 21.08 -8.15
C ASP A 358 -11.30 19.67 -7.77
N TYR A 359 -11.15 19.27 -6.51
CA TYR A 359 -11.37 17.88 -6.08
C TYR A 359 -12.14 17.85 -4.77
N ILE A 360 -13.25 17.11 -4.75
CA ILE A 360 -14.10 16.95 -3.56
C ILE A 360 -14.02 15.51 -3.07
N PRO A 361 -13.63 15.28 -1.80
CA PRO A 361 -13.59 13.95 -1.19
C PRO A 361 -14.98 13.27 -1.17
N PHE A 362 -15.05 12.01 -1.56
CA PHE A 362 -16.28 11.23 -1.59
C PHE A 362 -16.99 11.17 -0.22
N PRO A 363 -16.31 11.04 0.92
CA PRO A 363 -16.96 11.01 2.23
C PRO A 363 -17.74 12.29 2.58
N ARG A 364 -17.54 13.37 1.85
CA ARG A 364 -18.29 14.63 2.08
C ARG A 364 -19.69 14.63 1.49
N PHE A 365 -19.99 13.72 0.55
CA PHE A 365 -21.27 13.70 -0.16
C PHE A 365 -21.86 12.32 -0.38
N LEU A 366 -21.09 11.25 -0.21
CA LEU A 366 -21.56 9.89 -0.31
C LEU A 366 -21.82 9.35 1.09
N GLU A 367 -22.97 8.70 1.28
CA GLU A 367 -23.28 8.03 2.53
C GLU A 367 -22.21 7.00 2.89
N LEU A 368 -21.73 7.05 4.14
CA LEU A 368 -20.61 6.24 4.62
C LEU A 368 -20.78 4.74 4.34
N GLN A 369 -21.98 4.21 4.55
CA GLN A 369 -22.26 2.78 4.34
C GLN A 369 -22.09 2.39 2.88
N LYS A 370 -22.61 3.18 1.95
CA LYS A 370 -22.46 2.96 0.49
C LYS A 370 -20.99 3.07 0.07
N TYR A 371 -20.26 4.03 0.64
CA TYR A 371 -18.84 4.19 0.36
C TYR A 371 -18.03 2.97 0.80
N LEU A 372 -18.30 2.43 1.99
CA LEU A 372 -17.63 1.23 2.49
C LEU A 372 -18.00 -0.04 1.69
N GLU A 373 -19.21 -0.12 1.16
CA GLU A 373 -19.64 -1.22 0.29
C GLU A 373 -18.89 -1.21 -1.04
N ILE A 374 -18.80 -0.05 -1.71
CA ILE A 374 -18.04 0.14 -2.94
C ILE A 374 -16.57 -0.27 -2.77
N LEU A 375 -15.98 -0.06 -1.59
CA LEU A 375 -14.58 -0.35 -1.31
C LEU A 375 -14.33 -1.77 -0.81
N SER A 376 -15.36 -2.52 -0.44
CA SER A 376 -15.19 -3.87 0.09
C SER A 376 -14.60 -4.80 -0.95
N ASN A 377 -13.51 -5.50 -0.58
CA ASN A 377 -12.80 -6.47 -1.43
C ASN A 377 -12.23 -5.89 -2.74
N ARG A 378 -11.94 -4.59 -2.76
CA ARG A 378 -11.41 -3.90 -3.95
C ARG A 378 -10.29 -2.95 -3.57
N GLY A 379 -9.22 -2.97 -4.36
CA GLY A 379 -8.14 -1.98 -4.26
C GLY A 379 -8.45 -0.69 -5.02
N THR A 380 -9.43 -0.72 -5.95
CA THR A 380 -9.80 0.41 -6.80
C THR A 380 -11.30 0.44 -7.05
N ILE A 381 -11.86 1.63 -7.27
CA ILE A 381 -13.26 1.75 -7.70
C ILE A 381 -13.40 1.17 -9.12
N ARG A 382 -14.36 0.27 -9.29
CA ARG A 382 -14.76 -0.30 -10.60
C ARG A 382 -16.05 0.36 -11.07
N PRO A 383 -16.13 0.76 -12.33
CA PRO A 383 -17.38 1.27 -12.93
C PRO A 383 -18.30 0.09 -13.32
N ASP A 384 -18.78 -0.64 -12.31
CA ASP A 384 -19.75 -1.71 -12.42
C ASP A 384 -21.17 -1.24 -12.03
N GLU A 385 -22.15 -2.14 -12.09
CA GLU A 385 -23.54 -1.83 -11.77
C GLU A 385 -23.72 -1.34 -10.33
N GLU A 386 -22.92 -1.85 -9.39
CA GLU A 386 -22.99 -1.46 -7.97
C GLU A 386 -22.53 0.00 -7.80
N PHE A 387 -21.39 0.37 -8.40
CA PHE A 387 -20.91 1.74 -8.40
C PHE A 387 -21.89 2.69 -9.13
N GLU A 388 -22.41 2.28 -10.29
CA GLU A 388 -23.41 3.04 -11.03
C GLU A 388 -24.66 3.27 -10.19
N GLY A 389 -25.16 2.22 -9.54
CA GLY A 389 -26.32 2.29 -8.64
C GLY A 389 -26.11 3.25 -7.47
N ALA A 390 -24.93 3.18 -6.83
CA ALA A 390 -24.56 4.07 -5.74
C ALA A 390 -24.51 5.54 -6.17
N ILE A 391 -23.93 5.83 -7.34
CA ILE A 391 -23.87 7.18 -7.89
C ILE A 391 -25.27 7.71 -8.24
N LYS A 392 -26.13 6.89 -8.88
CA LYS A 392 -27.52 7.28 -9.19
C LYS A 392 -28.31 7.58 -7.91
N SER A 393 -28.26 6.68 -6.92
CA SER A 393 -28.90 6.88 -5.61
C SER A 393 -28.43 8.17 -4.93
N THR A 394 -27.11 8.44 -4.97
CA THR A 394 -26.55 9.67 -4.40
C THR A 394 -27.08 10.92 -5.12
N ILE A 395 -27.22 10.90 -6.45
CA ILE A 395 -27.81 11.98 -7.22
C ILE A 395 -29.27 12.22 -6.80
N ASP A 396 -30.07 11.17 -6.65
CA ASP A 396 -31.48 11.25 -6.25
C ASP A 396 -31.63 11.79 -4.82
N GLU A 397 -30.78 11.33 -3.88
CA GLU A 397 -30.76 11.82 -2.50
C GLU A 397 -30.37 13.30 -2.41
N MET A 398 -29.35 13.71 -3.14
CA MET A 398 -28.95 15.11 -3.21
C MET A 398 -30.02 15.98 -3.85
N TRP A 399 -30.77 15.46 -4.82
CA TRP A 399 -31.90 16.17 -5.45
C TRP A 399 -33.03 16.40 -4.47
N THR A 400 -33.33 15.42 -3.61
CA THR A 400 -34.42 15.49 -2.61
C THR A 400 -34.01 16.29 -1.36
N SER A 401 -32.72 16.36 -1.03
CA SER A 401 -32.17 17.05 0.13
C SER A 401 -31.52 18.41 -0.21
N ALA A 402 -32.10 19.12 -1.16
CA ALA A 402 -31.56 20.36 -1.73
C ALA A 402 -30.96 21.34 -0.68
N GLY A 403 -29.67 21.64 -0.83
CA GLY A 403 -28.97 22.63 -0.02
C GLY A 403 -28.35 22.13 1.29
N GLN A 404 -28.41 20.83 1.60
CA GLN A 404 -27.81 20.26 2.81
C GLN A 404 -26.34 19.85 2.64
N VAL A 405 -25.88 19.62 1.40
CA VAL A 405 -24.50 19.21 1.09
C VAL A 405 -23.73 20.43 0.56
N PRO A 406 -22.59 20.77 1.15
CA PRO A 406 -21.72 21.83 0.59
C PRO A 406 -21.33 21.50 -0.86
N ASP A 407 -21.23 22.53 -1.71
CA ASP A 407 -20.88 22.40 -3.14
C ASP A 407 -21.78 21.45 -3.96
N GLN A 408 -23.03 21.23 -3.53
CA GLN A 408 -23.99 20.29 -4.14
C GLN A 408 -24.08 20.45 -5.67
N ASP A 409 -24.20 21.65 -6.19
CA ASP A 409 -24.33 21.88 -7.64
C ASP A 409 -23.09 21.43 -8.41
N LYS A 410 -21.89 21.67 -7.88
CA LYS A 410 -20.63 21.19 -8.46
C LYS A 410 -20.55 19.67 -8.48
N ILE A 411 -20.92 19.05 -7.38
CA ILE A 411 -20.92 17.59 -7.23
C ILE A 411 -21.92 16.97 -8.22
N MET A 412 -23.17 17.46 -8.23
CA MET A 412 -24.22 16.98 -9.14
C MET A 412 -23.81 17.10 -10.61
N LYS A 413 -23.20 18.23 -11.00
CA LYS A 413 -22.69 18.41 -12.36
C LYS A 413 -21.58 17.40 -12.69
N ALA A 414 -20.64 17.17 -11.77
CA ALA A 414 -19.56 16.22 -11.96
C ALA A 414 -20.06 14.76 -12.04
N LEU A 415 -20.98 14.35 -11.16
CA LEU A 415 -21.56 13.01 -11.16
C LEU A 415 -22.39 12.73 -12.44
N ARG A 416 -23.21 13.68 -12.88
CA ARG A 416 -23.95 13.55 -14.15
C ARG A 416 -23.02 13.43 -15.34
N ARG A 417 -21.94 14.22 -15.36
CA ARG A 417 -20.88 14.11 -16.38
C ARG A 417 -20.23 12.73 -16.34
N ALA A 418 -19.94 12.19 -15.17
CA ALA A 418 -19.34 10.87 -15.00
C ALA A 418 -20.23 9.78 -15.60
N ILE A 419 -21.53 9.77 -15.27
CA ILE A 419 -22.49 8.82 -15.82
C ILE A 419 -22.54 8.95 -17.36
N PHE A 420 -22.70 10.16 -17.87
CA PHE A 420 -22.77 10.40 -19.33
C PHE A 420 -21.53 9.89 -20.06
N LEU A 421 -20.35 10.08 -19.50
CA LEU A 421 -19.10 9.64 -20.13
C LEU A 421 -18.85 8.13 -19.99
N MET A 422 -19.29 7.50 -18.89
CA MET A 422 -19.11 6.06 -18.67
C MET A 422 -20.19 5.21 -19.36
N TYR A 423 -21.37 5.78 -19.57
CA TYR A 423 -22.54 5.12 -20.17
C TYR A 423 -23.15 5.99 -21.27
N PRO A 424 -22.43 6.21 -22.39
CA PRO A 424 -22.94 7.02 -23.51
C PRO A 424 -24.14 6.31 -24.16
N GLU A 425 -25.11 7.09 -24.65
CA GLU A 425 -26.36 6.58 -25.23
C GLU A 425 -26.15 5.88 -26.58
N ASP A 426 -25.09 6.23 -27.32
CA ASP A 426 -24.85 5.80 -28.69
C ASP A 426 -24.09 4.46 -28.79
N ARG A 427 -23.36 4.05 -27.74
CA ARG A 427 -22.64 2.77 -27.68
C ARG A 427 -22.38 2.30 -26.26
N ALA A 428 -22.29 0.99 -26.07
CA ALA A 428 -21.75 0.44 -24.84
C ALA A 428 -20.21 0.54 -24.85
N LEU A 429 -19.62 1.05 -23.78
CA LEU A 429 -18.18 1.03 -23.59
C LEU A 429 -17.73 -0.32 -23.02
N GLU A 430 -16.59 -0.80 -23.50
CA GLU A 430 -15.90 -1.94 -22.91
C GLU A 430 -15.41 -1.59 -21.49
N LEU A 431 -15.21 -2.59 -20.64
CA LEU A 431 -14.77 -2.39 -19.26
C LEU A 431 -13.49 -1.53 -19.16
N GLU A 432 -12.50 -1.79 -20.03
CA GLU A 432 -11.27 -1.01 -20.08
C GLU A 432 -11.52 0.47 -20.41
N GLU A 433 -12.43 0.76 -21.35
CA GLU A 433 -12.80 2.13 -21.70
C GLU A 433 -13.49 2.84 -20.52
N ARG A 434 -14.42 2.15 -19.85
CA ARG A 434 -15.11 2.70 -18.66
C ARG A 434 -14.15 2.96 -17.50
N LEU A 435 -13.20 2.05 -17.26
CA LEU A 435 -12.13 2.24 -16.27
C LEU A 435 -11.31 3.49 -16.61
N HIS A 436 -10.98 3.67 -17.88
CA HIS A 436 -10.23 4.83 -18.36
C HIS A 436 -10.97 6.15 -18.11
N VAL A 437 -12.25 6.18 -18.42
CA VAL A 437 -13.11 7.35 -18.17
C VAL A 437 -13.19 7.61 -16.66
N GLY A 438 -13.49 6.60 -15.85
CA GLY A 438 -13.57 6.72 -14.39
C GLY A 438 -12.29 7.28 -13.78
N GLU A 439 -11.13 6.78 -14.19
CA GLU A 439 -9.81 7.26 -13.74
C GLU A 439 -9.53 8.72 -14.12
N SER A 440 -10.12 9.24 -15.19
CA SER A 440 -10.00 10.66 -15.55
C SER A 440 -10.84 11.60 -14.68
N LEU A 441 -11.81 11.03 -13.97
CA LEU A 441 -12.80 11.77 -13.15
C LEU A 441 -12.55 11.64 -11.65
N VAL A 442 -11.71 10.70 -11.24
CA VAL A 442 -11.46 10.41 -9.83
C VAL A 442 -9.96 10.31 -9.58
N LYS A 443 -9.49 10.96 -8.53
CA LYS A 443 -8.13 10.75 -7.99
C LYS A 443 -8.21 10.02 -6.66
N THR A 444 -7.10 9.43 -6.24
CA THR A 444 -7.07 8.70 -4.97
C THR A 444 -5.84 9.07 -4.16
N ILE A 445 -6.01 9.20 -2.85
CA ILE A 445 -4.90 9.22 -1.91
C ILE A 445 -5.01 7.97 -1.04
N PHE A 446 -3.98 7.13 -1.10
CA PHE A 446 -3.80 5.97 -0.24
C PHE A 446 -2.74 6.27 0.82
N ILE A 447 -2.93 5.73 2.01
CA ILE A 447 -1.91 5.61 3.04
C ILE A 447 -1.81 4.13 3.34
N HIS A 448 -0.67 3.51 3.05
CA HIS A 448 -0.45 2.08 3.23
C HIS A 448 0.68 1.84 4.21
N ALA A 449 0.35 1.43 5.43
CA ALA A 449 1.29 1.19 6.51
C ALA A 449 1.72 -0.28 6.57
N PHE A 450 2.96 -0.56 6.16
CA PHE A 450 3.60 -1.84 6.41
C PHE A 450 4.06 -1.98 7.86
N MET A 451 4.30 -3.21 8.29
CA MET A 451 4.81 -3.52 9.63
C MET A 451 6.29 -3.90 9.57
N ASP A 452 7.02 -3.49 10.59
CA ASP A 452 8.32 -4.04 10.96
C ASP A 452 8.20 -4.95 12.19
N VAL A 453 9.32 -5.47 12.71
CA VAL A 453 9.34 -6.38 13.87
C VAL A 453 8.76 -5.78 15.15
N HIS A 454 8.79 -4.45 15.31
CA HIS A 454 8.25 -3.76 16.49
C HIS A 454 6.74 -3.62 16.44
N THR A 455 6.19 -3.43 15.24
CA THR A 455 4.77 -3.17 14.98
C THR A 455 4.03 -4.38 14.40
N PHE A 456 4.69 -5.53 14.25
CA PHE A 456 4.11 -6.73 13.65
C PHE A 456 2.97 -7.30 14.51
N GLU A 457 1.82 -7.50 13.90
CA GLU A 457 0.62 -8.09 14.50
C GLU A 457 0.05 -9.19 13.59
N VAL A 458 -0.22 -10.36 14.19
CA VAL A 458 -0.77 -11.52 13.47
C VAL A 458 -2.17 -11.23 12.91
N ASP A 459 -3.01 -10.49 13.65
CA ASP A 459 -4.36 -10.12 13.19
C ASP A 459 -4.32 -9.31 11.89
N ARG A 460 -3.31 -8.45 11.74
CA ARG A 460 -3.09 -7.69 10.50
C ARG A 460 -2.63 -8.59 9.35
N ILE A 461 -1.83 -9.62 9.64
CA ILE A 461 -1.40 -10.59 8.63
C ILE A 461 -2.57 -11.39 8.10
N LYS A 462 -3.47 -11.84 8.96
CA LYS A 462 -4.67 -12.60 8.56
C LYS A 462 -5.61 -11.82 7.61
N LYS A 463 -5.64 -10.51 7.73
CA LYS A 463 -6.43 -9.60 6.88
C LYS A 463 -5.61 -8.89 5.79
N CYS A 464 -4.42 -9.38 5.51
CA CYS A 464 -3.58 -8.77 4.46
C CYS A 464 -4.18 -9.01 3.08
N CYS A 465 -4.25 -7.97 2.26
CA CYS A 465 -4.71 -8.04 0.86
C CYS A 465 -3.58 -7.79 -0.16
N THR A 466 -2.34 -7.62 0.33
CA THR A 466 -1.15 -7.40 -0.50
C THR A 466 -0.18 -8.56 -0.32
N HIS A 467 0.06 -9.32 -1.39
CA HIS A 467 0.83 -10.55 -1.34
C HIS A 467 1.99 -10.55 -2.33
N TYR A 468 3.16 -11.07 -1.91
CA TYR A 468 4.20 -11.46 -2.86
C TYR A 468 3.85 -12.80 -3.50
N ALA A 469 3.81 -12.83 -4.82
CA ALA A 469 3.66 -14.05 -5.60
C ALA A 469 5.05 -14.67 -5.84
N LEU A 470 5.27 -15.83 -5.26
CA LEU A 470 6.57 -16.50 -5.27
C LEU A 470 6.67 -17.53 -6.41
N PRO A 471 7.89 -17.84 -6.91
CA PRO A 471 8.08 -18.85 -7.96
C PRO A 471 7.64 -20.26 -7.60
N ASP A 472 7.54 -20.57 -6.29
CA ASP A 472 7.03 -21.85 -5.76
C ASP A 472 5.49 -21.91 -5.71
N GLY A 473 4.80 -20.86 -6.14
CA GLY A 473 3.35 -20.77 -6.21
C GLY A 473 2.66 -20.25 -4.96
N ARG A 474 3.39 -19.94 -3.89
CA ARG A 474 2.81 -19.32 -2.68
C ARG A 474 2.50 -17.85 -2.91
N LEU A 475 1.39 -17.42 -2.32
CA LEU A 475 1.01 -16.00 -2.18
C LEU A 475 1.22 -15.60 -0.73
N MET A 476 2.25 -14.82 -0.45
CA MET A 476 2.68 -14.54 0.91
C MET A 476 2.39 -13.09 1.31
N PRO A 477 1.68 -12.86 2.45
CA PRO A 477 1.43 -11.52 2.97
C PRO A 477 2.70 -10.68 3.07
N GLY A 478 2.65 -9.44 2.55
CA GLY A 478 3.83 -8.61 2.35
C GLY A 478 4.66 -8.38 3.61
N CYS A 479 3.99 -8.08 4.74
CA CYS A 479 4.71 -7.86 6.01
C CYS A 479 5.30 -9.14 6.59
N ALA A 480 4.63 -10.29 6.44
CA ALA A 480 5.20 -11.57 6.87
C ALA A 480 6.43 -11.92 6.04
N TYR A 481 6.33 -11.77 4.71
CA TYR A 481 7.45 -12.03 3.82
C TYR A 481 8.67 -11.16 4.17
N ASN A 482 8.49 -9.86 4.31
CA ASN A 482 9.59 -8.94 4.56
C ASN A 482 10.27 -9.11 5.94
N ASN A 483 9.52 -9.54 6.97
CA ASN A 483 10.05 -9.68 8.33
C ASN A 483 10.59 -11.08 8.64
N LEU A 484 10.02 -12.14 8.05
CA LEU A 484 10.29 -13.54 8.43
C LEU A 484 10.90 -14.40 7.34
N TYR A 485 10.52 -14.16 6.08
CA TYR A 485 10.80 -15.10 4.99
C TYR A 485 11.83 -14.62 3.98
N ARG A 486 11.92 -13.30 3.75
CA ARG A 486 12.85 -12.71 2.76
C ARG A 486 14.30 -13.12 3.03
N ASP A 487 14.73 -13.13 4.28
CA ASP A 487 16.10 -13.50 4.68
C ASP A 487 16.41 -14.99 4.43
N ARG A 488 15.38 -15.82 4.21
CA ARG A 488 15.48 -17.28 3.94
C ARG A 488 15.22 -17.62 2.48
N ASP A 489 14.77 -16.67 1.68
CA ASP A 489 14.47 -16.86 0.27
C ASP A 489 15.77 -17.03 -0.52
N GLN A 490 15.89 -18.14 -1.24
CA GLN A 490 17.11 -18.48 -1.99
C GLN A 490 17.47 -17.44 -3.04
N ARG A 491 16.50 -16.70 -3.57
CA ARG A 491 16.73 -15.58 -4.50
C ARG A 491 17.59 -14.47 -3.89
N TYR A 492 17.60 -14.36 -2.55
CA TYR A 492 18.31 -13.32 -1.80
C TYR A 492 19.44 -13.85 -0.92
N THR A 493 19.52 -15.17 -0.67
CA THR A 493 20.52 -15.80 0.21
C THR A 493 21.77 -16.34 -0.50
N GLY A 494 21.82 -16.29 -1.83
CA GLY A 494 23.00 -16.74 -2.62
C GLY A 494 24.30 -16.11 -2.10
N ALA A 495 25.34 -16.92 -2.00
CA ALA A 495 26.62 -16.64 -1.34
C ALA A 495 27.26 -15.31 -1.79
N ILE A 496 27.00 -14.23 -1.08
CA ILE A 496 27.77 -12.98 -1.18
C ILE A 496 27.90 -12.38 0.23
N GLY A 497 29.13 -11.98 0.53
CA GLY A 497 29.69 -11.52 1.77
C GLY A 497 28.82 -10.69 2.72
N THR A 498 29.30 -10.62 3.95
CA THR A 498 28.77 -9.82 5.06
C THR A 498 28.18 -8.50 4.64
N PRO A 499 26.98 -8.13 5.15
CA PRO A 499 26.35 -6.84 4.86
C PRO A 499 27.30 -5.67 5.15
N LYS A 500 27.46 -4.75 4.23
CA LYS A 500 28.08 -3.46 4.52
C LYS A 500 27.19 -2.74 5.54
N ILE A 501 27.66 -2.61 6.76
CA ILE A 501 27.01 -1.81 7.80
C ILE A 501 27.18 -0.35 7.39
N TRP A 502 26.11 0.26 6.88
CA TRP A 502 26.06 1.68 6.60
C TRP A 502 26.02 2.45 7.93
N GLY A 503 27.05 3.26 8.19
CA GLY A 503 27.08 4.15 9.36
C GLY A 503 28.26 4.00 10.31
N LYS A 504 29.24 3.12 10.05
CA LYS A 504 30.54 3.21 10.71
C LYS A 504 31.52 3.91 9.76
N THR A 505 31.66 5.22 9.89
CA THR A 505 32.86 5.91 9.49
C THR A 505 34.00 5.29 10.29
N SER A 506 34.89 4.61 9.60
CA SER A 506 36.19 4.24 10.18
C SER A 506 36.87 5.53 10.62
N SER A 507 37.10 5.68 11.92
CA SER A 507 38.02 6.62 12.53
C SER A 507 39.42 6.41 12.01
#